data_07781fb211c7b177a418b6cb009ca9ce
#
_entry.id   07781fb211c7b177a418b6cb009ca9ce
#
_cell.length_a   1.000
_cell.length_b   1.000
_cell.length_c   1.000
_cell.angle_alpha   90.00
_cell.angle_beta   90.00
_cell.angle_gamma   90.00
#
_symmetry.space_group_name_H-M   'P 1'
#
loop_
_entity.id
_entity.type
_entity.pdbx_description
1 polymer ?
#
loop_
_entity_poly.entity_id
_entity_poly.type
_entity_poly.pdbx_seq_one_letter_code
_entity_poly.pdbx_strand_id
1 'polypeptide(L)'
;MKPIFADLNVLDLSSVLAGPSVGTFFAELGARVTKIESPHHGGDITRSWRLPGESAASGVSAYFSSVNFGKHYLQLDLSDEGNRHRIEQLIAASDIVLVNFKQGDDMKFRLTADDVHAIQPRAVYAALTGFASDVHRIAYDVVLQAESGHMYMNGTPESAPVKM
;
A
#
# COMPACT_ATOMS: atom_id res chain seq x y z
N MET A 1 16.27 18.47 15.86
CA MET A 1 16.96 17.28 15.31
C MET A 1 16.34 17.01 13.94
N LYS A 2 17.12 16.76 12.90
CA LYS A 2 16.57 16.42 11.57
C LYS A 2 15.91 15.04 11.66
N PRO A 3 14.69 14.85 11.08
CA PRO A 3 14.07 13.53 11.05
C PRO A 3 14.96 12.50 10.36
N ILE A 4 14.88 11.23 10.78
CA ILE A 4 15.82 10.18 10.37
C ILE A 4 15.78 9.88 8.86
N PHE A 5 14.58 10.04 8.24
CA PHE A 5 14.36 9.79 6.81
C PHE A 5 14.03 11.05 6.01
N ALA A 6 14.42 12.24 6.50
CA ALA A 6 14.09 13.52 5.85
C ALA A 6 14.55 13.65 4.39
N ASP A 7 15.53 12.86 3.97
CA ASP A 7 16.08 12.89 2.60
C ASP A 7 15.53 11.78 1.71
N LEU A 8 14.67 10.87 2.23
CA LEU A 8 14.09 9.79 1.45
C LEU A 8 12.79 10.21 0.76
N ASN A 9 12.64 9.78 -0.48
CA ASN A 9 11.42 9.86 -1.26
C ASN A 9 10.85 8.45 -1.45
N VAL A 10 9.61 8.24 -1.04
CA VAL A 10 8.92 6.95 -1.14
C VAL A 10 7.72 7.11 -2.06
N LEU A 11 7.64 6.28 -3.08
CA LEU A 11 6.46 6.14 -3.93
C LEU A 11 5.62 4.97 -3.43
N ASP A 12 4.43 5.26 -2.92
CA ASP A 12 3.52 4.27 -2.37
C ASP A 12 2.40 3.96 -3.39
N LEU A 13 2.53 2.84 -4.10
CA LEU A 13 1.58 2.30 -5.07
C LEU A 13 0.68 1.24 -4.44
N SER A 14 0.79 1.04 -3.13
CA SER A 14 0.07 0.02 -2.40
C SER A 14 -1.33 0.48 -1.97
N SER A 15 -2.17 -0.47 -1.57
CA SER A 15 -3.55 -0.21 -1.15
C SER A 15 -3.92 -0.99 0.12
N VAL A 16 -5.01 -0.60 0.74
CA VAL A 16 -5.66 -1.19 1.91
C VAL A 16 -4.87 -0.96 3.19
N LEU A 17 -4.04 -1.92 3.66
CA LEU A 17 -3.43 -1.87 4.99
C LEU A 17 -1.91 -2.06 4.95
N ALA A 18 -1.45 -3.22 4.54
CA ALA A 18 -0.05 -3.63 4.78
C ALA A 18 0.97 -2.68 4.13
N GLY A 19 0.84 -2.41 2.84
CA GLY A 19 1.71 -1.46 2.14
C GLY A 19 1.55 -0.03 2.64
N PRO A 20 0.32 0.50 2.74
CA PRO A 20 0.11 1.84 3.30
C PRO A 20 0.69 2.02 4.70
N SER A 21 0.64 1.01 5.58
CA SER A 21 1.26 1.09 6.92
C SER A 21 2.78 1.29 6.85
N VAL A 22 3.45 0.59 5.92
CA VAL A 22 4.89 0.80 5.66
C VAL A 22 5.15 2.22 5.17
N GLY A 23 4.33 2.73 4.25
CA GLY A 23 4.43 4.12 3.78
C GLY A 23 4.26 5.13 4.93
N THR A 24 3.29 4.89 5.84
CA THR A 24 3.07 5.74 7.02
C THR A 24 4.27 5.72 7.97
N PHE A 25 4.86 4.55 8.22
CA PHE A 25 6.10 4.45 9.00
C PHE A 25 7.21 5.37 8.47
N PHE A 26 7.42 5.38 7.15
CA PHE A 26 8.41 6.27 6.55
C PHE A 26 8.01 7.75 6.68
N ALA A 27 6.71 8.08 6.49
CA ALA A 27 6.22 9.45 6.62
C ALA A 27 6.38 9.99 8.04
N GLU A 28 6.06 9.21 9.06
CA GLU A 28 6.22 9.58 10.48
C GLU A 28 7.69 9.81 10.87
N LEU A 29 8.61 9.11 10.22
CA LEU A 29 10.05 9.30 10.42
C LEU A 29 10.66 10.35 9.47
N GLY A 30 9.82 11.09 8.76
CA GLY A 30 10.17 12.29 8.03
C GLY A 30 10.46 12.12 6.54
N ALA A 31 10.26 10.94 5.96
CA ALA A 31 10.36 10.75 4.52
C ALA A 31 9.24 11.49 3.77
N ARG A 32 9.51 11.88 2.55
CA ARG A 32 8.49 12.37 1.63
C ARG A 32 7.80 11.18 0.98
N VAL A 33 6.60 10.86 1.42
CA VAL A 33 5.82 9.75 0.85
C VAL A 33 4.77 10.29 -0.09
N THR A 34 4.77 9.82 -1.34
CA THR A 34 3.75 10.11 -2.34
C THR A 34 2.94 8.86 -2.61
N LYS A 35 1.66 8.87 -2.20
CA LYS A 35 0.73 7.78 -2.47
C LYS A 35 -0.01 8.02 -3.79
N ILE A 36 0.01 7.03 -4.67
CA ILE A 36 -0.81 7.01 -5.87
C ILE A 36 -2.10 6.22 -5.60
N GLU A 37 -3.22 6.83 -5.95
CA GLU A 37 -4.52 6.19 -5.88
C GLU A 37 -5.19 6.17 -7.25
N SER A 38 -5.89 5.08 -7.56
CA SER A 38 -6.71 5.03 -8.77
C SER A 38 -7.81 6.09 -8.71
N PRO A 39 -8.07 6.84 -9.78
CA PRO A 39 -9.21 7.76 -9.85
C PRO A 39 -10.55 7.03 -9.87
N HIS A 40 -10.54 5.73 -10.19
CA HIS A 40 -11.73 4.90 -10.23
C HIS A 40 -12.21 4.61 -8.81
N HIS A 41 -13.51 4.56 -8.62
CA HIS A 41 -14.18 4.22 -7.35
C HIS A 41 -13.80 5.11 -6.15
N GLY A 42 -13.31 6.35 -6.41
CA GLY A 42 -13.01 7.31 -5.34
C GLY A 42 -11.68 7.11 -4.62
N GLY A 43 -10.73 6.39 -5.23
CA GLY A 43 -9.39 6.16 -4.69
C GLY A 43 -9.24 4.82 -3.99
N ASP A 44 -8.44 4.77 -2.92
CA ASP A 44 -8.27 3.56 -2.11
C ASP A 44 -9.59 3.16 -1.46
N ILE A 45 -9.96 1.88 -1.56
CA ILE A 45 -11.24 1.36 -1.07
C ILE A 45 -11.46 1.64 0.42
N THR A 46 -10.40 1.74 1.21
CA THR A 46 -10.46 2.04 2.63
C THR A 46 -11.02 3.43 2.94
N ARG A 47 -11.06 4.34 1.97
CA ARG A 47 -11.75 5.64 2.10
C ARG A 47 -13.23 5.49 2.42
N SER A 48 -13.84 4.39 1.96
CA SER A 48 -15.25 4.07 2.19
C SER A 48 -15.50 3.24 3.46
N TRP A 49 -14.47 2.68 4.09
CA TRP A 49 -14.60 1.83 5.27
C TRP A 49 -14.80 2.67 6.54
N ARG A 50 -16.05 3.04 6.78
CA ARG A 50 -16.43 3.93 7.88
C ARG A 50 -17.01 3.17 9.05
N LEU A 51 -16.66 3.62 10.24
CA LEU A 51 -17.33 3.17 11.46
C LEU A 51 -18.72 3.82 11.59
N PRO A 52 -19.64 3.19 12.32
CA PRO A 52 -20.90 3.84 12.68
C PRO A 52 -20.63 5.21 13.36
N GLY A 53 -21.25 6.26 12.85
CA GLY A 53 -21.06 7.64 13.36
C GLY A 53 -19.97 8.46 12.67
N GLU A 54 -19.17 7.89 11.80
CA GLU A 54 -18.25 8.69 10.98
C GLU A 54 -19.02 9.50 9.92
N SER A 55 -18.71 10.79 9.84
CA SER A 55 -19.32 11.68 8.84
C SER A 55 -18.87 11.32 7.42
N ALA A 56 -19.83 11.13 6.52
CA ALA A 56 -19.53 10.95 5.11
C ALA A 56 -18.95 12.22 4.46
N ALA A 57 -19.18 13.39 5.06
CA ALA A 57 -18.68 14.66 4.54
C ALA A 57 -17.17 14.85 4.71
N SER A 58 -16.50 14.06 5.56
CA SER A 58 -15.05 14.17 5.77
C SER A 58 -14.20 13.77 4.56
N GLY A 59 -14.80 13.10 3.56
CA GLY A 59 -14.07 12.60 2.38
C GLY A 59 -13.13 11.42 2.63
N VAL A 60 -12.77 11.17 3.90
CA VAL A 60 -11.87 10.08 4.34
C VAL A 60 -12.47 9.35 5.54
N SER A 61 -12.18 8.06 5.68
CA SER A 61 -12.52 7.27 6.87
C SER A 61 -11.40 7.35 7.92
N ALA A 62 -11.71 7.04 9.17
CA ALA A 62 -10.70 6.89 10.21
C ALA A 62 -9.71 5.76 9.84
N TYR A 63 -10.21 4.69 9.24
CA TYR A 63 -9.36 3.59 8.75
C TYR A 63 -8.35 4.07 7.73
N PHE A 64 -8.79 4.79 6.67
CA PHE A 64 -7.88 5.36 5.68
C PHE A 64 -6.84 6.28 6.32
N SER A 65 -7.29 7.15 7.23
CA SER A 65 -6.42 8.12 7.91
C SER A 65 -5.34 7.43 8.75
N SER A 66 -5.66 6.32 9.41
CA SER A 66 -4.71 5.61 10.29
C SER A 66 -3.48 5.07 9.57
N VAL A 67 -3.59 4.77 8.28
CA VAL A 67 -2.48 4.20 7.48
C VAL A 67 -2.03 5.08 6.31
N ASN A 68 -2.52 6.33 6.26
CA ASN A 68 -2.14 7.26 5.21
C ASN A 68 -1.82 8.67 5.72
N PHE A 69 -1.75 8.83 7.04
CA PHE A 69 -1.38 10.10 7.66
C PHE A 69 0.02 10.54 7.21
N GLY A 70 0.16 11.85 6.96
CA GLY A 70 1.45 12.45 6.60
C GLY A 70 1.91 12.22 5.17
N LYS A 71 1.12 11.55 4.32
CA LYS A 71 1.46 11.33 2.91
C LYS A 71 0.90 12.43 2.00
N HIS A 72 1.64 12.74 0.95
CA HIS A 72 1.09 13.42 -0.23
C HIS A 72 0.34 12.41 -1.08
N TYR A 73 -0.80 12.80 -1.65
CA TYR A 73 -1.55 11.88 -2.49
C TYR A 73 -1.81 12.47 -3.88
N LEU A 74 -1.78 11.60 -4.89
CA LEU A 74 -2.11 11.92 -6.27
C LEU A 74 -3.08 10.86 -6.81
N GLN A 75 -4.06 11.29 -7.61
CA GLN A 75 -4.91 10.37 -8.36
C GLN A 75 -4.32 10.20 -9.76
N LEU A 76 -3.86 8.98 -10.06
CA LEU A 76 -3.36 8.59 -11.36
C LEU A 76 -3.83 7.18 -11.69
N ASP A 77 -4.39 6.98 -12.87
CA ASP A 77 -4.65 5.64 -13.39
C ASP A 77 -3.34 5.05 -13.91
N LEU A 78 -2.86 3.99 -13.26
CA LEU A 78 -1.63 3.31 -13.64
C LEU A 78 -1.72 2.59 -14.99
N SER A 79 -2.95 2.36 -15.50
CA SER A 79 -3.20 1.73 -16.80
C SER A 79 -3.33 2.73 -17.96
N ASP A 80 -3.42 4.02 -17.66
CA ASP A 80 -3.57 5.08 -18.67
C ASP A 80 -2.20 5.51 -19.21
N GLU A 81 -1.99 5.32 -20.50
CA GLU A 81 -0.77 5.76 -21.19
C GLU A 81 -0.53 7.27 -21.09
N GLY A 82 -1.58 8.07 -20.96
CA GLY A 82 -1.47 9.50 -20.73
C GLY A 82 -0.77 9.86 -19.41
N ASN A 83 -0.84 8.97 -18.43
CA ASN A 83 -0.18 9.14 -17.12
C ASN A 83 1.24 8.56 -17.08
N ARG A 84 1.64 7.77 -18.09
CA ARG A 84 2.91 7.03 -18.09
C ARG A 84 4.12 7.91 -17.79
N HIS A 85 4.26 9.01 -18.49
CA HIS A 85 5.38 9.94 -18.28
C HIS A 85 5.43 10.49 -16.85
N ARG A 86 4.27 10.78 -16.26
CA ARG A 86 4.19 11.26 -14.88
C ARG A 86 4.59 10.20 -13.87
N ILE A 87 4.17 8.94 -14.10
CA ILE A 87 4.54 7.80 -13.26
C ILE A 87 6.06 7.57 -13.31
N GLU A 88 6.66 7.61 -14.50
CA GLU A 88 8.10 7.47 -14.68
C GLU A 88 8.90 8.57 -13.98
N GLN A 89 8.42 9.83 -14.03
CA GLN A 89 9.03 10.93 -13.27
C GLN A 89 9.00 10.69 -11.76
N LEU A 90 7.88 10.14 -11.24
CA LEU A 90 7.76 9.82 -9.82
C LEU A 90 8.70 8.69 -9.43
N ILE A 91 8.82 7.65 -10.25
CA ILE A 91 9.77 6.54 -10.03
C ILE A 91 11.21 7.06 -10.04
N ALA A 92 11.58 7.87 -11.04
CA ALA A 92 12.93 8.43 -11.17
C ALA A 92 13.35 9.29 -9.96
N ALA A 93 12.37 9.92 -9.29
CA ALA A 93 12.59 10.73 -8.10
C ALA A 93 12.53 9.94 -6.78
N SER A 94 12.28 8.63 -6.82
CA SER A 94 12.03 7.83 -5.62
C SER A 94 13.24 6.99 -5.24
N ASP A 95 13.48 6.87 -3.93
CA ASP A 95 14.46 5.96 -3.34
C ASP A 95 13.84 4.59 -3.04
N ILE A 96 12.54 4.57 -2.77
CA ILE A 96 11.78 3.36 -2.45
C ILE A 96 10.46 3.39 -3.24
N VAL A 97 10.10 2.24 -3.83
CA VAL A 97 8.79 2.01 -4.47
C VAL A 97 8.10 0.86 -3.74
N LEU A 98 6.96 1.16 -3.10
CA LEU A 98 6.15 0.18 -2.36
C LEU A 98 4.99 -0.29 -3.21
N VAL A 99 4.82 -1.60 -3.34
CA VAL A 99 3.70 -2.20 -4.07
C VAL A 99 3.08 -3.37 -3.28
N ASN A 100 1.79 -3.60 -3.47
CA ASN A 100 1.10 -4.80 -3.05
C ASN A 100 0.11 -5.24 -4.14
N PHE A 101 0.59 -5.26 -5.36
CA PHE A 101 -0.20 -5.60 -6.54
C PHE A 101 -0.74 -7.02 -6.46
N LYS A 102 -1.92 -7.21 -7.05
CA LYS A 102 -2.39 -8.56 -7.37
C LYS A 102 -1.50 -9.15 -8.46
N GLN A 103 -1.49 -10.47 -8.53
CA GLN A 103 -0.75 -11.17 -9.56
C GLN A 103 -1.04 -10.62 -10.96
N GLY A 104 0.00 -10.28 -11.69
CA GLY A 104 -0.06 -9.80 -13.06
C GLY A 104 -0.38 -8.30 -13.21
N ASP A 105 -0.79 -7.61 -12.15
CA ASP A 105 -1.01 -6.16 -12.20
C ASP A 105 0.31 -5.41 -12.40
N ASP A 106 1.40 -5.89 -11.85
CA ASP A 106 2.75 -5.37 -12.05
C ASP A 106 3.15 -5.35 -13.54
N MET A 107 2.94 -6.47 -14.23
CA MET A 107 3.16 -6.56 -15.68
C MET A 107 2.18 -5.70 -16.48
N LYS A 108 0.89 -5.74 -16.09
CA LYS A 108 -0.16 -4.94 -16.73
C LYS A 108 0.14 -3.44 -16.68
N PHE A 109 0.64 -2.96 -15.53
CA PHE A 109 0.99 -1.55 -15.35
C PHE A 109 2.41 -1.23 -15.80
N ARG A 110 3.21 -2.22 -16.24
CA ARG A 110 4.64 -2.08 -16.54
C ARG A 110 5.39 -1.46 -15.36
N LEU A 111 5.18 -2.05 -14.18
CA LEU A 111 5.72 -1.64 -12.89
C LEU A 111 6.31 -2.85 -12.17
N THR A 112 6.90 -3.78 -12.91
CA THR A 112 7.73 -4.85 -12.36
C THR A 112 9.01 -4.27 -11.73
N ALA A 113 9.73 -5.07 -10.96
CA ALA A 113 11.02 -4.65 -10.43
C ALA A 113 11.99 -4.22 -11.54
N ASP A 114 12.02 -4.96 -12.66
CA ASP A 114 12.87 -4.64 -13.81
C ASP A 114 12.46 -3.32 -14.47
N ASP A 115 11.16 -3.06 -14.63
CA ASP A 115 10.67 -1.79 -15.18
C ASP A 115 11.08 -0.60 -14.29
N VAL A 116 10.94 -0.75 -12.97
CA VAL A 116 11.33 0.29 -12.02
C VAL A 116 12.85 0.51 -12.03
N HIS A 117 13.64 -0.56 -12.04
CA HIS A 117 15.09 -0.47 -12.07
C HIS A 117 15.63 0.06 -13.41
N ALA A 118 14.92 -0.15 -14.51
CA ALA A 118 15.26 0.47 -15.79
C ALA A 118 15.17 2.01 -15.75
N ILE A 119 14.25 2.56 -14.91
CA ILE A 119 14.06 4.01 -14.74
C ILE A 119 14.98 4.53 -13.62
N GLN A 120 15.01 3.86 -12.47
CA GLN A 120 15.77 4.23 -11.28
C GLN A 120 16.54 3.01 -10.74
N PRO A 121 17.77 2.78 -11.21
CA PRO A 121 18.55 1.58 -10.86
C PRO A 121 18.87 1.43 -9.38
N ARG A 122 18.80 2.54 -8.62
CA ARG A 122 19.11 2.55 -7.18
C ARG A 122 17.89 2.44 -6.29
N ALA A 123 16.68 2.46 -6.85
CA ALA A 123 15.46 2.36 -6.07
C ALA A 123 15.34 0.98 -5.40
N VAL A 124 14.87 0.97 -4.17
CA VAL A 124 14.45 -0.26 -3.50
C VAL A 124 13.02 -0.57 -3.95
N TYR A 125 12.84 -1.66 -4.68
CA TYR A 125 11.50 -2.16 -5.03
C TYR A 125 11.01 -3.10 -3.94
N ALA A 126 10.02 -2.67 -3.17
CA ALA A 126 9.46 -3.43 -2.04
C ALA A 126 8.07 -3.94 -2.38
N ALA A 127 7.98 -5.21 -2.74
CA ALA A 127 6.71 -5.90 -3.01
C ALA A 127 6.23 -6.64 -1.76
N LEU A 128 5.04 -6.30 -1.28
CA LEU A 128 4.40 -6.99 -0.17
C LEU A 128 3.50 -8.09 -0.72
N THR A 129 3.84 -9.32 -0.39
CA THR A 129 3.07 -10.52 -0.74
C THR A 129 2.66 -11.27 0.52
N GLY A 130 1.55 -11.99 0.47
CA GLY A 130 1.10 -12.76 1.63
C GLY A 130 1.77 -14.12 1.76
N PHE A 131 2.21 -14.70 0.65
CA PHE A 131 2.82 -16.03 0.61
C PHE A 131 4.12 -15.99 -0.20
N ALA A 132 5.23 -16.35 0.44
CA ALA A 132 6.54 -16.32 -0.20
C ALA A 132 6.71 -17.40 -1.29
N SER A 133 6.11 -18.58 -1.08
CA SER A 133 6.24 -19.74 -1.97
C SER A 133 5.11 -19.85 -3.01
N ASP A 134 4.01 -19.15 -2.81
CA ASP A 134 2.86 -19.16 -3.72
C ASP A 134 2.35 -17.72 -3.92
N VAL A 135 3.03 -17.00 -4.77
CA VAL A 135 2.72 -15.60 -5.12
C VAL A 135 1.38 -15.44 -5.84
N HIS A 136 0.83 -16.56 -6.34
CA HIS A 136 -0.46 -16.56 -7.04
C HIS A 136 -1.65 -16.60 -6.08
N ARG A 137 -1.40 -16.95 -4.85
CA ARG A 137 -2.42 -17.11 -3.86
C ARG A 137 -2.88 -15.77 -3.31
N ILE A 138 -4.20 -15.56 -3.28
CA ILE A 138 -4.79 -14.35 -2.72
C ILE A 138 -4.58 -14.36 -1.18
N ALA A 139 -3.91 -13.33 -0.69
CA ALA A 139 -3.57 -13.16 0.71
C ALA A 139 -4.46 -12.11 1.37
N TYR A 140 -5.68 -12.49 1.73
CA TYR A 140 -6.46 -11.68 2.65
C TYR A 140 -5.96 -11.88 4.08
N ASP A 141 -6.01 -10.84 4.90
CA ASP A 141 -5.61 -10.88 6.31
C ASP A 141 -6.25 -12.06 7.07
N VAL A 142 -7.55 -12.27 6.89
CA VAL A 142 -8.25 -13.40 7.53
C VAL A 142 -7.70 -14.77 7.12
N VAL A 143 -7.25 -14.92 5.87
CA VAL A 143 -6.63 -16.17 5.39
C VAL A 143 -5.27 -16.38 6.03
N LEU A 144 -4.46 -15.31 6.10
CA LEU A 144 -3.15 -15.35 6.77
C LEU A 144 -3.28 -15.66 8.26
N GLN A 145 -4.23 -15.04 8.94
CA GLN A 145 -4.51 -15.32 10.36
C GLN A 145 -4.95 -16.78 10.59
N ALA A 146 -5.79 -17.32 9.70
CA ALA A 146 -6.24 -18.72 9.81
C ALA A 146 -5.07 -19.68 9.61
N GLU A 147 -4.26 -19.51 8.57
CA GLU A 147 -3.18 -20.43 8.22
C GLU A 147 -1.96 -20.34 9.14
N SER A 148 -1.68 -19.15 9.65
CA SER A 148 -0.61 -18.96 10.63
C SER A 148 -0.98 -19.43 12.04
N GLY A 149 -2.24 -19.82 12.27
CA GLY A 149 -2.74 -20.24 13.57
C GLY A 149 -3.13 -19.08 14.51
N HIS A 150 -3.00 -17.82 14.10
CA HIS A 150 -3.35 -16.68 14.94
C HIS A 150 -4.80 -16.70 15.40
N MET A 151 -5.73 -17.08 14.51
CA MET A 151 -7.14 -17.20 14.89
C MET A 151 -7.39 -18.28 15.93
N TYR A 152 -6.57 -19.34 15.93
CA TYR A 152 -6.70 -20.44 16.89
C TYR A 152 -6.17 -20.07 18.28
N MET A 153 -5.22 -19.15 18.35
CA MET A 153 -4.67 -18.67 19.62
C MET A 153 -5.54 -17.62 20.30
N ASN A 154 -6.58 -17.11 19.61
CA ASN A 154 -7.46 -16.07 20.11
C ASN A 154 -8.80 -16.69 20.54
N GLY A 155 -9.27 -16.35 21.77
CA GLY A 155 -10.49 -16.86 22.35
C GLY A 155 -10.26 -17.81 23.52
N THR A 156 -11.24 -18.68 23.78
CA THR A 156 -11.16 -19.73 24.82
C THR A 156 -11.07 -21.11 24.16
N PRO A 157 -10.64 -22.18 24.91
CA PRO A 157 -10.56 -23.53 24.35
C PRO A 157 -11.88 -24.05 23.76
N GLU A 158 -13.01 -23.52 24.25
CA GLU A 158 -14.36 -23.90 23.81
C GLU A 158 -14.94 -23.01 22.73
N SER A 159 -14.27 -21.90 22.41
CA SER A 159 -14.75 -20.98 21.36
C SER A 159 -14.32 -21.42 19.96
N ALA A 160 -15.09 -21.04 18.95
CA ALA A 160 -14.59 -21.11 17.58
C ALA A 160 -13.39 -20.16 17.40
N PRO A 161 -12.45 -20.44 16.46
CA PRO A 161 -11.37 -19.53 16.12
C PRO A 161 -11.90 -18.13 15.77
N VAL A 162 -11.29 -17.10 16.31
CA VAL A 162 -11.75 -15.71 16.17
C VAL A 162 -10.69 -14.87 15.48
N LYS A 163 -11.11 -14.09 14.48
CA LYS A 163 -10.25 -13.09 13.83
C LYS A 163 -9.80 -12.03 14.85
N MET A 164 -8.51 -11.68 14.83
CA MET A 164 -7.96 -10.57 15.57
C MET A 164 -8.11 -9.25 14.80
#